data_814be5c0e89bbb8af597f5ea8e5d5cf0
#
_entry.id   814be5c0e89bbb8af597f5ea8e5d5cf0
#
_cell.length_a   1.000
_cell.length_b   1.000
_cell.length_c   1.000
_cell.angle_alpha   90.00
_cell.angle_beta   90.00
_cell.angle_gamma   90.00
#
_symmetry.space_group_name_H-M   'P 1'
#
loop_
_entity.id
_entity.type
_entity.pdbx_description
1 polymer ?
#
loop_
_entity_poly.entity_id
_entity_poly.type
_entity_poly.pdbx_seq_one_letter_code
_entity_poly.pdbx_strand_id
1 'polypeptide(L)'
;HGGVAICAAVSPYRNSRDQVRQLFADANFFEVFVNTPLEVCEGRDSKGMYAKARRGEIKDFTGINDVYEEPESAEIVLNTVNSTAADNARKILELLKTAGFIK
;
A
#
# COMPACT_ATOMS: atom_id res chain seq x y z
N HIS A 1 -5.73 -13.78 -18.57
CA HIS A 1 -7.06 -13.50 -19.12
C HIS A 1 -7.30 -12.01 -19.44
N GLY A 2 -6.25 -11.19 -19.47
CA GLY A 2 -6.36 -9.78 -19.79
C GLY A 2 -6.97 -8.90 -18.69
N GLY A 3 -7.17 -9.45 -17.51
CA GLY A 3 -7.72 -8.71 -16.37
C GLY A 3 -6.66 -8.05 -15.52
N VAL A 4 -7.09 -7.10 -14.67
CA VAL A 4 -6.25 -6.44 -13.69
C VAL A 4 -6.71 -6.88 -12.30
N ALA A 5 -5.80 -7.38 -11.48
CA ALA A 5 -6.08 -7.74 -10.10
C ALA A 5 -5.49 -6.67 -9.18
N ILE A 6 -6.29 -6.20 -8.23
CA ILE A 6 -5.86 -5.22 -7.23
C ILE A 6 -5.90 -5.89 -5.87
N CYS A 7 -4.74 -5.98 -5.22
CA CYS A 7 -4.62 -6.58 -3.91
C CYS A 7 -4.32 -5.48 -2.89
N ALA A 8 -5.25 -5.25 -1.98
CA ALA A 8 -5.10 -4.29 -0.90
C ALA A 8 -4.72 -5.05 0.37
N ALA A 9 -3.46 -4.96 0.77
CA ALA A 9 -2.95 -5.67 1.91
C ALA A 9 -1.91 -4.82 2.65
N VAL A 10 -1.77 -5.03 3.95
CA VAL A 10 -0.75 -4.33 4.73
C VAL A 10 0.64 -4.74 4.27
N SER A 11 0.90 -6.04 4.16
CA SER A 11 2.18 -6.60 3.68
C SER A 11 3.39 -5.85 4.26
N PRO A 12 3.62 -5.90 5.59
CA PRO A 12 4.55 -4.99 6.24
C PRO A 12 6.02 -5.33 6.00
N TYR A 13 6.33 -6.53 5.55
CA TYR A 13 7.72 -6.97 5.43
C TYR A 13 8.18 -6.93 3.98
N ARG A 14 9.30 -6.24 3.76
CA ARG A 14 9.89 -6.06 2.43
C ARG A 14 10.20 -7.38 1.74
N ASN A 15 10.77 -8.33 2.49
CA ASN A 15 11.12 -9.62 1.94
C ASN A 15 9.90 -10.37 1.38
N SER A 16 8.79 -10.34 2.11
CA SER A 16 7.54 -10.99 1.64
C SER A 16 7.02 -10.35 0.36
N ARG A 17 7.07 -9.03 0.28
CA ARG A 17 6.63 -8.32 -0.93
C ARG A 17 7.52 -8.64 -2.13
N ASP A 18 8.84 -8.70 -1.90
CA ASP A 18 9.80 -9.02 -2.95
C ASP A 18 9.61 -10.45 -3.46
N GLN A 19 9.29 -11.40 -2.57
CA GLN A 19 8.97 -12.76 -2.97
C GLN A 19 7.74 -12.82 -3.88
N VAL A 20 6.71 -12.07 -3.56
CA VAL A 20 5.51 -11.98 -4.42
C VAL A 20 5.87 -11.41 -5.78
N ARG A 21 6.66 -10.35 -5.82
CA ARG A 21 7.11 -9.73 -7.08
C ARG A 21 7.82 -10.76 -7.97
N GLN A 22 8.64 -11.62 -7.38
CA GLN A 22 9.40 -12.64 -8.13
C GLN A 22 8.52 -13.70 -8.79
N LEU A 23 7.28 -13.86 -8.32
CA LEU A 23 6.33 -14.80 -8.93
C LEU A 23 5.78 -14.27 -10.26
N PHE A 24 5.95 -13.00 -10.55
CA PHE A 24 5.46 -12.35 -11.77
C PHE A 24 6.66 -12.05 -12.69
N ALA A 25 6.52 -12.38 -13.96
CA ALA A 25 7.56 -12.08 -14.94
C ALA A 25 7.47 -10.63 -15.37
N ASP A 26 8.60 -9.94 -15.31
CA ASP A 26 8.80 -8.62 -15.90
C ASP A 26 7.81 -7.55 -15.44
N ALA A 27 7.15 -6.89 -16.39
CA ALA A 27 6.40 -5.68 -16.19
C ALA A 27 4.95 -5.86 -15.73
N ASN A 28 4.58 -7.07 -15.30
CA ASN A 28 3.19 -7.37 -14.94
C ASN A 28 2.85 -7.18 -13.46
N PHE A 29 3.79 -6.65 -12.69
CA PHE A 29 3.61 -6.41 -11.26
C PHE A 29 3.90 -4.95 -10.94
N PHE A 30 2.96 -4.31 -10.27
CA PHE A 30 3.13 -2.92 -9.83
C PHE A 30 2.95 -2.86 -8.33
N GLU A 31 3.97 -2.38 -7.63
CA GLU A 31 3.90 -2.12 -6.20
C GLU A 31 3.50 -0.67 -6.01
N VAL A 32 2.41 -0.46 -5.27
CA VAL A 32 1.89 0.86 -4.93
C VAL A 32 2.13 1.09 -3.44
N PHE A 33 2.93 2.08 -3.11
CA PHE A 33 3.16 2.46 -1.73
C PHE A 33 2.18 3.57 -1.36
N VAL A 34 1.21 3.22 -0.53
CA VAL A 34 0.26 4.19 0.02
C VAL A 34 0.92 4.81 1.24
N ASN A 35 1.59 5.94 1.02
CA ASN A 35 2.44 6.57 2.03
C ASN A 35 1.62 7.54 2.88
N THR A 36 1.34 7.12 4.11
CA THR A 36 0.64 7.94 5.10
C THR A 36 1.40 7.89 6.41
N PRO A 37 1.78 9.03 7.01
CA PRO A 37 2.42 9.02 8.32
C PRO A 37 1.55 8.32 9.36
N LEU A 38 2.19 7.62 10.29
CA LEU A 38 1.49 6.84 11.31
C LEU A 38 0.51 7.70 12.11
N GLU A 39 0.90 8.91 12.46
CA GLU A 39 0.05 9.84 13.22
C GLU A 39 -1.25 10.16 12.48
N VAL A 40 -1.18 10.28 11.16
CA VAL A 40 -2.35 10.54 10.32
C VAL A 40 -3.24 9.30 10.27
N CYS A 41 -2.65 8.11 10.14
CA CYS A 41 -3.39 6.85 10.18
C CYS A 41 -4.15 6.70 11.50
N GLU A 42 -3.47 6.96 12.61
CA GLU A 42 -4.09 6.88 13.95
C GLU A 42 -5.23 7.88 14.10
N GLY A 43 -5.06 9.10 13.56
CA GLY A 43 -6.09 10.13 13.59
C GLY A 43 -7.33 9.78 12.77
N ARG A 44 -7.14 9.09 11.66
CA ARG A 44 -8.25 8.64 10.81
C ARG A 44 -8.99 7.45 11.39
N ASP A 45 -8.27 6.46 11.87
CA ASP A 45 -8.69 5.25 12.61
C ASP A 45 -10.17 4.86 12.44
N SER A 46 -10.62 4.77 11.20
CA SER A 46 -12.04 4.60 10.86
C SER A 46 -12.68 3.34 11.45
N LYS A 47 -11.87 2.32 11.76
CA LYS A 47 -12.34 1.07 12.36
C LYS A 47 -12.01 0.96 13.85
N GLY A 48 -11.37 1.97 14.43
CA GLY A 48 -10.96 1.96 15.83
C GLY A 48 -9.84 0.97 16.17
N MET A 49 -9.17 0.43 15.16
CA MET A 49 -8.16 -0.61 15.35
C MET A 49 -6.87 -0.07 15.99
N TYR A 50 -6.45 1.14 15.61
CA TYR A 50 -5.28 1.78 16.21
C TYR A 50 -5.50 2.05 17.71
N ALA A 51 -6.69 2.54 18.06
CA ALA A 51 -7.04 2.77 19.45
C ALA A 51 -6.99 1.47 20.27
N LYS A 52 -7.52 0.37 19.73
CA LYS A 52 -7.47 -0.95 20.36
C LYS A 52 -6.03 -1.44 20.50
N ALA A 53 -5.19 -1.24 19.49
CA ALA A 53 -3.80 -1.64 19.54
C ALA A 53 -3.02 -0.86 20.60
N ARG A 54 -3.29 0.44 20.75
CA ARG A 54 -2.67 1.27 21.78
C ARG A 54 -3.06 0.83 23.20
N ARG A 55 -4.28 0.31 23.36
CA ARG A 55 -4.75 -0.22 24.66
C ARG A 55 -4.24 -1.64 24.93
N GLY A 56 -3.49 -2.24 24.00
CA GLY A 56 -2.97 -3.60 24.13
C GLY A 56 -3.99 -4.69 23.85
N GLU A 57 -5.15 -4.35 23.29
CA GLU A 57 -6.20 -5.32 22.95
C GLU A 57 -5.90 -6.10 21.68
N ILE A 58 -5.02 -5.57 20.83
CA ILE A 58 -4.58 -6.24 19.59
C ILE A 58 -3.06 -6.36 19.64
N LYS A 59 -2.56 -7.57 19.40
CA LYS A 59 -1.12 -7.85 19.35
C LYS A 59 -0.62 -7.78 17.92
N ASP A 60 0.67 -7.49 17.78
CA ASP A 60 1.38 -7.50 16.50
C ASP A 60 0.71 -6.60 15.45
N PHE A 61 0.18 -5.47 15.89
CA PHE A 61 -0.46 -4.51 15.00
C PHE A 61 0.61 -3.65 14.32
N THR A 62 0.66 -3.68 13.01
CA THR A 62 1.65 -2.95 12.21
C THR A 62 1.59 -1.44 12.50
N GLY A 63 2.74 -0.86 12.79
CA GLY A 63 2.89 0.56 13.10
C GLY A 63 2.80 0.89 14.58
N ILE A 64 2.19 0.03 15.40
CA ILE A 64 2.07 0.24 16.85
C ILE A 64 3.03 -0.66 17.61
N ASN A 65 2.88 -1.98 17.49
CA ASN A 65 3.74 -2.95 18.16
C ASN A 65 4.41 -3.92 17.18
N ASP A 66 4.32 -3.64 15.90
CA ASP A 66 5.05 -4.36 14.85
C ASP A 66 5.51 -3.36 13.80
N VAL A 67 6.61 -3.66 13.14
CA VAL A 67 7.28 -2.73 12.21
C VAL A 67 6.65 -2.83 10.83
N TYR A 68 6.54 -1.68 10.15
CA TYR A 68 6.28 -1.63 8.73
C TYR A 68 7.57 -1.25 8.00
N GLU A 69 8.00 -2.10 7.07
CA GLU A 69 9.19 -1.84 6.26
C GLU A 69 8.77 -1.19 4.94
N GLU A 70 9.19 0.06 4.75
CA GLU A 70 8.85 0.82 3.54
C GLU A 70 9.45 0.18 2.29
N PRO A 71 8.72 0.19 1.14
CA PRO A 71 9.29 -0.28 -0.12
C PRO A 71 10.48 0.56 -0.55
N GLU A 72 11.48 -0.07 -1.14
CA GLU A 72 12.65 0.63 -1.67
C GLU A 72 12.46 1.06 -3.11
N SER A 73 11.65 0.33 -3.88
CA SER A 73 11.51 0.55 -5.33
C SER A 73 10.08 0.31 -5.79
N ALA A 74 9.11 0.94 -5.13
CA ALA A 74 7.71 0.88 -5.55
C ALA A 74 7.54 1.58 -6.90
N GLU A 75 6.73 1.02 -7.78
CA GLU A 75 6.41 1.64 -9.07
C GLU A 75 5.73 2.99 -8.90
N ILE A 76 4.96 3.17 -7.83
CA ILE A 76 4.35 4.45 -7.53
C ILE A 76 4.23 4.65 -6.02
N VAL A 77 4.46 5.88 -5.58
CA VAL A 77 4.29 6.29 -4.19
C VAL A 77 3.14 7.30 -4.13
N LEU A 78 2.12 7.00 -3.36
CA LEU A 78 0.96 7.87 -3.21
C LEU A 78 1.02 8.62 -1.88
N ASN A 79 0.97 9.95 -1.94
CA ASN A 79 0.90 10.79 -0.74
C ASN A 79 -0.58 11.00 -0.41
N THR A 80 -1.02 10.51 0.77
CA THR A 80 -2.43 10.58 1.16
C THR A 80 -2.75 11.79 2.04
N VAL A 81 -1.76 12.58 2.40
CA VAL A 81 -1.97 13.79 3.22
C VAL A 81 -2.37 14.98 2.34
N ASN A 82 -1.67 15.16 1.22
CA ASN A 82 -1.85 16.31 0.34
C ASN A 82 -2.62 16.00 -0.94
N SER A 83 -3.20 14.81 -1.04
CA SER A 83 -3.91 14.36 -2.24
C SER A 83 -5.19 13.64 -1.83
N THR A 84 -6.21 13.76 -2.67
CA THR A 84 -7.48 13.04 -2.45
C THR A 84 -7.36 11.60 -2.95
N ALA A 85 -8.31 10.75 -2.54
CA ALA A 85 -8.39 9.37 -3.04
C ALA A 85 -8.57 9.37 -4.57
N ALA A 86 -9.35 10.29 -5.12
CA ALA A 86 -9.56 10.42 -6.55
C ALA A 86 -8.26 10.79 -7.27
N ASP A 87 -7.47 11.72 -6.73
CA ASP A 87 -6.18 12.10 -7.30
C ASP A 87 -5.21 10.90 -7.32
N ASN A 88 -5.17 10.14 -6.24
CA ASN A 88 -4.29 8.99 -6.12
C ASN A 88 -4.71 7.86 -7.07
N ALA A 89 -6.00 7.61 -7.20
CA ALA A 89 -6.54 6.65 -8.17
C ALA A 89 -6.17 7.05 -9.60
N ARG A 90 -6.24 8.34 -9.92
CA ARG A 90 -5.87 8.85 -11.24
C ARG A 90 -4.39 8.60 -11.55
N LYS A 91 -3.50 8.76 -10.57
CA LYS A 91 -2.08 8.47 -10.73
C LYS A 91 -1.83 7.00 -11.08
N ILE A 92 -2.56 6.09 -10.44
CA ILE A 92 -2.46 4.65 -10.75
C ILE A 92 -2.96 4.39 -12.18
N LEU A 93 -4.08 4.98 -12.57
CA LEU A 93 -4.63 4.82 -13.92
C LEU A 93 -3.65 5.34 -14.98
N GLU A 94 -3.01 6.48 -14.73
CA GLU A 94 -2.01 7.03 -15.66
C GLU A 94 -0.80 6.12 -15.80
N LEU A 95 -0.34 5.51 -14.70
CA LEU A 95 0.76 4.56 -14.75
C LEU A 95 0.39 3.35 -15.60
N LEU A 96 -0.79 2.78 -15.41
CA LEU A 96 -1.27 1.64 -16.18
C LEU A 96 -1.45 1.98 -17.67
N LYS A 97 -1.92 3.19 -17.97
CA LYS A 97 -2.04 3.69 -19.34
C LYS A 97 -0.68 3.79 -20.01
N THR A 98 0.28 4.41 -19.35
CA THR A 98 1.64 4.60 -19.86
C THR A 98 2.31 3.25 -20.09
N ALA A 99 2.05 2.26 -19.23
CA ALA A 99 2.59 0.92 -19.37
C ALA A 99 1.83 0.06 -20.39
N GLY A 100 0.73 0.55 -20.96
CA GLY A 100 -0.01 -0.15 -22.01
C GLY A 100 -1.04 -1.15 -21.52
N PHE A 101 -1.36 -1.18 -20.23
CA PHE A 101 -2.33 -2.16 -19.68
C PHE A 101 -3.79 -1.70 -19.81
N ILE A 102 -4.03 -0.41 -19.93
CA ILE A 102 -5.37 0.16 -20.16
C ILE A 102 -5.28 1.25 -21.23
N LYS A 103 -6.42 1.60 -21.82
CA LYS A 103 -6.48 2.61 -22.88
C LYS A 103 -6.94 3.97 -22.38
#